data_abced22a254f95464cb610ae73da1e4c
#
_entry.id   abced22a254f95464cb610ae73da1e4c
#
_cell.length_a   1.000
_cell.length_b   1.000
_cell.length_c   1.000
_cell.angle_alpha   90.00
_cell.angle_beta   90.00
_cell.angle_gamma   90.00
#
_symmetry.space_group_name_H-M   'P 1'
#
loop_
_entity.id
_entity.type
_entity.pdbx_description
1 polymer ?
#
loop_
_entity_poly.entity_id
_entity_poly.type
_entity_poly.pdbx_seq_one_letter_code
_entity_poly.pdbx_strand_id
1 'polypeptide(L)'
;MLFNLLQTDTLVQAAGEALEQVAATPAAQPTQMSESLFSMFTMGGPLMWVLLALSIVAIYIIGWKWWTLNKASKIDGNFMNDIRDYMNAGKTKSAVTLCRKYDNPVARMIETGIHRLGRPMADIQSAIENTGNVEVSRLEKGLPILASIAGGAPMIGFLGTVLGMVKAFFNMSKAGNNIDITLLSDGIYTAMLTTVGGLIVGIIAYFGYNWLTSKVSNLVYKMESSTMQFIDIVLHEPGEE
;
A
#
# COMPACT_ATOMS: atom_id res chain seq x y z
N MET A 1 -62.15 -32.35 -34.07
CA MET A 1 -60.75 -32.80 -33.93
C MET A 1 -59.79 -32.03 -34.85
N LEU A 2 -60.24 -31.69 -36.11
CA LEU A 2 -59.41 -30.89 -37.06
C LEU A 2 -59.13 -29.45 -36.64
N PHE A 3 -59.99 -28.79 -35.83
CA PHE A 3 -59.84 -27.41 -35.44
C PHE A 3 -58.67 -27.20 -34.40
N ASN A 4 -58.41 -28.22 -33.56
CA ASN A 4 -57.32 -28.18 -32.62
C ASN A 4 -55.93 -28.40 -33.28
N LEU A 5 -55.86 -29.11 -34.38
CA LEU A 5 -54.57 -29.30 -35.09
C LEU A 5 -54.11 -28.06 -35.84
N LEU A 6 -55.08 -27.31 -36.43
CA LEU A 6 -54.76 -26.03 -37.10
C LEU A 6 -54.29 -24.93 -36.12
N GLN A 7 -54.77 -24.97 -34.87
CA GLN A 7 -54.40 -24.02 -33.86
C GLN A 7 -53.00 -24.31 -33.25
N THR A 8 -52.60 -25.59 -33.19
CA THR A 8 -51.26 -25.94 -32.74
C THR A 8 -50.20 -25.62 -33.80
N ASP A 9 -50.51 -25.79 -35.09
CA ASP A 9 -49.54 -25.43 -36.15
C ASP A 9 -49.28 -23.94 -36.25
N THR A 10 -50.30 -23.09 -36.04
CA THR A 10 -50.12 -21.63 -36.02
C THR A 10 -49.36 -21.15 -34.79
N LEU A 11 -49.53 -21.80 -33.63
CA LEU A 11 -48.73 -21.47 -32.43
C LEU A 11 -47.29 -21.92 -32.54
N VAL A 12 -47.03 -23.08 -33.16
CA VAL A 12 -45.67 -23.57 -33.41
C VAL A 12 -44.95 -22.67 -34.41
N GLN A 13 -45.65 -22.22 -35.45
CA GLN A 13 -45.10 -21.32 -36.46
C GLN A 13 -44.81 -19.94 -35.88
N ALA A 14 -45.73 -19.38 -35.09
CA ALA A 14 -45.51 -18.10 -34.36
C ALA A 14 -44.37 -18.18 -33.33
N ALA A 15 -44.23 -19.34 -32.67
CA ALA A 15 -43.09 -19.57 -31.74
C ALA A 15 -41.77 -19.73 -32.51
N GLY A 16 -41.79 -20.33 -33.69
CA GLY A 16 -40.64 -20.46 -34.59
C GLY A 16 -40.15 -19.09 -35.08
N GLU A 17 -41.08 -18.25 -35.56
CA GLU A 17 -40.77 -16.90 -36.03
C GLU A 17 -40.26 -15.98 -34.86
N ALA A 18 -40.80 -16.13 -33.64
CA ALA A 18 -40.33 -15.43 -32.48
C ALA A 18 -38.92 -15.86 -32.07
N LEU A 19 -38.60 -17.16 -32.16
CA LEU A 19 -37.25 -17.68 -31.90
C LEU A 19 -36.26 -17.27 -33.00
N GLU A 20 -36.69 -17.20 -34.26
CA GLU A 20 -35.85 -16.73 -35.35
C GLU A 20 -35.59 -15.22 -35.28
N GLN A 21 -36.56 -14.43 -34.81
CA GLN A 21 -36.37 -12.99 -34.51
C GLN A 21 -35.44 -12.74 -33.31
N VAL A 22 -35.47 -13.59 -32.28
CA VAL A 22 -34.53 -13.53 -31.17
C VAL A 22 -33.12 -13.95 -31.61
N ALA A 23 -33.02 -14.95 -32.51
CA ALA A 23 -31.73 -15.38 -33.05
C ALA A 23 -31.15 -14.39 -34.08
N ALA A 24 -32.03 -13.63 -34.76
CA ALA A 24 -31.63 -12.60 -35.72
C ALA A 24 -31.34 -11.23 -35.09
N THR A 25 -31.52 -11.09 -33.75
CA THR A 25 -30.96 -9.93 -33.05
C THR A 25 -29.47 -10.04 -33.19
N PRO A 26 -28.79 -9.10 -33.90
CA PRO A 26 -27.33 -9.16 -33.98
C PRO A 26 -26.82 -9.20 -32.55
N ALA A 27 -26.17 -10.33 -32.18
CA ALA A 27 -25.46 -10.44 -30.92
C ALA A 27 -24.68 -9.14 -30.78
N ALA A 28 -24.98 -8.35 -29.75
CA ALA A 28 -24.25 -7.11 -29.48
C ALA A 28 -22.78 -7.52 -29.58
N GLN A 29 -22.14 -7.06 -30.67
CA GLN A 29 -20.72 -7.33 -30.86
C GLN A 29 -20.07 -6.94 -29.55
N PRO A 30 -19.23 -7.78 -28.92
CA PRO A 30 -18.49 -7.37 -27.76
C PRO A 30 -17.74 -6.12 -28.21
N THR A 31 -18.25 -4.95 -27.82
CA THR A 31 -17.56 -3.68 -27.98
C THR A 31 -16.19 -3.96 -27.43
N GLN A 32 -15.19 -3.97 -28.33
CA GLN A 32 -13.82 -4.28 -27.97
C GLN A 32 -13.46 -3.35 -26.83
N MET A 33 -13.34 -3.88 -25.61
CA MET A 33 -12.80 -3.16 -24.43
C MET A 33 -11.30 -2.82 -24.63
N SER A 34 -10.92 -2.44 -25.83
CA SER A 34 -9.63 -1.81 -26.12
C SER A 34 -9.72 -0.27 -26.01
N GLU A 35 -10.65 0.20 -25.19
CA GLU A 35 -10.58 1.56 -24.71
C GLU A 35 -9.25 1.70 -24.02
N SER A 36 -8.37 2.52 -24.56
CA SER A 36 -7.06 2.79 -23.96
C SER A 36 -7.26 3.19 -22.50
N LEU A 37 -6.47 2.64 -21.57
CA LEU A 37 -6.50 3.00 -20.14
C LEU A 37 -6.53 4.54 -19.97
N PHE A 38 -5.96 5.26 -20.92
CA PHE A 38 -5.97 6.72 -20.95
C PHE A 38 -7.36 7.31 -21.25
N SER A 39 -8.17 6.71 -22.15
CA SER A 39 -9.54 7.16 -22.39
C SER A 39 -10.44 6.91 -21.20
N MET A 40 -10.27 5.75 -20.53
CA MET A 40 -10.95 5.45 -19.26
C MET A 40 -10.60 6.50 -18.18
N PHE A 41 -9.35 6.94 -18.13
CA PHE A 41 -8.90 7.99 -17.19
C PHE A 41 -9.58 9.33 -17.44
N THR A 42 -9.70 9.75 -18.70
CA THR A 42 -10.32 11.03 -19.05
C THR A 42 -11.83 11.03 -18.83
N MET A 43 -12.49 9.86 -18.96
CA MET A 43 -13.92 9.68 -18.69
C MET A 43 -14.26 9.72 -17.19
N GLY A 44 -13.33 9.35 -16.30
CA GLY A 44 -13.55 9.30 -14.85
C GLY A 44 -13.66 10.66 -14.13
N GLY A 45 -13.61 11.78 -14.88
CA GLY A 45 -13.79 13.13 -14.34
C GLY A 45 -12.67 13.64 -13.42
N PRO A 46 -12.86 14.76 -12.69
CA PRO A 46 -11.80 15.42 -11.91
C PRO A 46 -11.28 14.57 -10.75
N LEU A 47 -12.08 13.67 -10.18
CA LEU A 47 -11.65 12.80 -9.08
C LEU A 47 -10.61 11.79 -9.53
N MET A 48 -10.60 11.39 -10.79
CA MET A 48 -9.60 10.46 -11.35
C MET A 48 -8.19 11.09 -11.33
N TRP A 49 -8.07 12.38 -11.53
CA TRP A 49 -6.78 13.09 -11.42
C TRP A 49 -6.25 13.10 -9.99
N VAL A 50 -7.15 13.23 -8.99
CA VAL A 50 -6.77 13.13 -7.57
C VAL A 50 -6.26 11.71 -7.25
N LEU A 51 -6.95 10.67 -7.73
CA LEU A 51 -6.52 9.28 -7.56
C LEU A 51 -5.18 9.00 -8.24
N LEU A 52 -4.94 9.57 -9.42
CA LEU A 52 -3.65 9.48 -10.11
C LEU A 52 -2.53 10.13 -9.30
N ALA A 53 -2.75 11.32 -8.77
CA ALA A 53 -1.77 12.00 -7.92
C ALA A 53 -1.45 11.15 -6.66
N LEU A 54 -2.47 10.59 -6.00
CA LEU A 54 -2.29 9.69 -4.85
C LEU A 54 -1.53 8.41 -5.22
N SER A 55 -1.78 7.86 -6.41
CA SER A 55 -1.05 6.69 -6.93
C SER A 55 0.44 6.99 -7.11
N ILE A 56 0.78 8.12 -7.71
CA ILE A 56 2.18 8.53 -7.90
C ILE A 56 2.88 8.70 -6.55
N VAL A 57 2.22 9.37 -5.58
CA VAL A 57 2.76 9.55 -4.23
C VAL A 57 2.96 8.20 -3.53
N ALA A 58 2.01 7.27 -3.64
CA ALA A 58 2.12 5.94 -3.03
C ALA A 58 3.30 5.16 -3.61
N ILE A 59 3.44 5.10 -4.94
CA ILE A 59 4.54 4.40 -5.62
C ILE A 59 5.89 5.03 -5.25
N TYR A 60 5.97 6.36 -5.20
CA TYR A 60 7.17 7.07 -4.79
C TYR A 60 7.59 6.71 -3.35
N ILE A 61 6.64 6.74 -2.40
CA ILE A 61 6.93 6.39 -1.00
C ILE A 61 7.38 4.93 -0.90
N ILE A 62 6.72 3.99 -1.58
CA ILE A 62 7.08 2.57 -1.56
C ILE A 62 8.51 2.38 -2.06
N GLY A 63 8.85 2.95 -3.21
CA GLY A 63 10.19 2.80 -3.81
C GLY A 63 11.29 3.42 -2.96
N TRP A 64 11.08 4.66 -2.50
CA TRP A 64 12.05 5.36 -1.65
C TRP A 64 12.27 4.63 -0.31
N LYS A 65 11.20 4.20 0.35
CA LYS A 65 11.28 3.47 1.62
C LYS A 65 11.91 2.09 1.45
N TRP A 66 11.57 1.39 0.40
CA TRP A 66 12.21 0.10 0.11
C TRP A 66 13.73 0.22 0.03
N TRP A 67 14.22 1.20 -0.71
CA TRP A 67 15.66 1.44 -0.84
C TRP A 67 16.29 1.82 0.50
N THR A 68 15.66 2.73 1.28
CA THR A 68 16.14 3.16 2.59
C THR A 68 16.19 2.00 3.58
N LEU A 69 15.14 1.18 3.66
CA LEU A 69 15.08 0.03 4.56
C LEU A 69 16.07 -1.06 4.18
N ASN A 70 16.27 -1.31 2.89
CA ASN A 70 17.28 -2.27 2.45
C ASN A 70 18.71 -1.82 2.81
N LYS A 71 18.98 -0.51 2.75
CA LYS A 71 20.26 0.03 3.20
C LYS A 71 20.43 -0.10 4.72
N ALA A 72 19.38 0.23 5.49
CA ALA A 72 19.39 0.17 6.95
C ALA A 72 19.47 -1.28 7.50
N SER A 73 18.95 -2.25 6.76
CA SER A 73 18.91 -3.67 7.14
C SER A 73 20.22 -4.42 6.91
N LYS A 74 21.20 -3.82 6.20
CA LYS A 74 22.51 -4.42 5.97
C LYS A 74 23.38 -4.29 7.22
N ILE A 75 23.23 -5.27 8.12
CA ILE A 75 24.10 -5.45 9.28
C ILE A 75 25.00 -6.62 8.98
N ASP A 76 26.30 -6.43 9.10
CA ASP A 76 27.28 -7.51 8.98
C ASP A 76 27.08 -8.47 10.17
N GLY A 77 26.97 -9.78 9.91
CA GLY A 77 26.80 -10.79 10.97
C GLY A 77 27.90 -10.78 12.01
N ASN A 78 29.09 -10.28 11.66
CA ASN A 78 30.23 -10.18 12.54
C ASN A 78 30.28 -8.88 13.37
N PHE A 79 29.41 -7.90 13.09
CA PHE A 79 29.46 -6.60 13.73
C PHE A 79 29.46 -6.69 15.27
N MET A 80 28.58 -7.48 15.86
CA MET A 80 28.50 -7.63 17.31
C MET A 80 29.69 -8.38 17.89
N ASN A 81 30.27 -9.34 17.17
CA ASN A 81 31.49 -10.03 17.57
C ASN A 81 32.68 -9.07 17.58
N ASP A 82 32.84 -8.24 16.56
CA ASP A 82 33.88 -7.23 16.48
C ASP A 82 33.74 -6.20 17.62
N ILE A 83 32.52 -5.79 17.97
CA ILE A 83 32.24 -4.92 19.12
C ILE A 83 32.66 -5.60 20.42
N ARG A 84 32.33 -6.89 20.61
CA ARG A 84 32.73 -7.67 21.78
C ARG A 84 34.25 -7.71 21.93
N ASP A 85 34.96 -8.02 20.83
CA ASP A 85 36.41 -8.10 20.83
C ASP A 85 37.08 -6.77 21.18
N TYR A 86 36.57 -5.64 20.65
CA TYR A 86 37.08 -4.31 21.01
C TYR A 86 36.76 -3.92 22.46
N MET A 87 35.59 -4.31 22.97
CA MET A 87 35.22 -4.04 24.36
C MET A 87 36.08 -4.84 25.33
N ASN A 88 36.28 -6.15 25.10
CA ASN A 88 37.15 -7.02 25.90
C ASN A 88 38.62 -6.55 25.88
N ALA A 89 39.08 -5.99 24.73
CA ALA A 89 40.41 -5.42 24.63
C ALA A 89 40.57 -4.01 25.23
N GLY A 90 39.51 -3.43 25.81
CA GLY A 90 39.50 -2.06 26.35
C GLY A 90 39.60 -0.94 25.31
N LYS A 91 39.46 -1.29 24.00
CA LYS A 91 39.62 -0.38 22.85
C LYS A 91 38.32 0.32 22.47
N THR A 92 37.72 1.05 23.41
CA THR A 92 36.42 1.73 23.20
C THR A 92 36.42 2.69 22.01
N LYS A 93 37.56 3.41 21.77
CA LYS A 93 37.68 4.32 20.61
C LYS A 93 37.58 3.58 19.27
N SER A 94 38.13 2.34 19.20
CA SER A 94 38.04 1.52 17.99
C SER A 94 36.63 1.01 17.77
N ALA A 95 35.91 0.63 18.83
CA ALA A 95 34.50 0.24 18.78
C ALA A 95 33.61 1.38 18.25
N VAL A 96 33.80 2.63 18.74
CA VAL A 96 33.08 3.81 18.23
C VAL A 96 33.39 4.06 16.75
N THR A 97 34.66 3.91 16.32
CA THR A 97 35.03 4.09 14.90
C THR A 97 34.37 3.04 14.01
N LEU A 98 34.26 1.81 14.50
CA LEU A 98 33.53 0.74 13.80
C LEU A 98 32.04 1.09 13.66
N CYS A 99 31.37 1.55 14.72
CA CYS A 99 29.98 1.96 14.68
C CYS A 99 29.74 3.05 13.62
N ARG A 100 30.61 4.05 13.56
CA ARG A 100 30.51 5.13 12.55
C ARG A 100 30.71 4.67 11.12
N LYS A 101 31.52 3.62 10.91
CA LYS A 101 31.74 3.04 9.57
C LYS A 101 30.47 2.40 9.00
N TYR A 102 29.65 1.78 9.86
CA TYR A 102 28.46 1.06 9.40
C TYR A 102 27.23 1.94 9.18
N ASP A 103 27.14 3.12 9.80
CA ASP A 103 26.06 4.12 9.68
C ASP A 103 24.64 3.48 9.56
N ASN A 104 24.34 2.51 10.40
CA ASN A 104 23.04 1.88 10.49
C ASN A 104 22.37 2.14 11.87
N PRO A 105 21.05 1.92 12.03
CA PRO A 105 20.36 2.17 13.29
C PRO A 105 20.97 1.45 14.48
N VAL A 106 21.36 0.18 14.32
CA VAL A 106 21.98 -0.62 15.39
C VAL A 106 23.32 -0.01 15.80
N ALA A 107 24.17 0.34 14.84
CA ALA A 107 25.48 0.93 15.15
C ALA A 107 25.35 2.26 15.92
N ARG A 108 24.36 3.10 15.58
CA ARG A 108 24.10 4.35 16.32
C ARG A 108 23.62 4.12 17.75
N MET A 109 22.81 3.08 17.98
CA MET A 109 22.38 2.68 19.32
C MET A 109 23.56 2.20 20.16
N ILE A 110 24.39 1.31 19.61
CA ILE A 110 25.60 0.79 20.28
C ILE A 110 26.63 1.90 20.52
N GLU A 111 26.85 2.81 19.56
CA GLU A 111 27.70 4.00 19.75
C GLU A 111 27.25 4.83 20.95
N THR A 112 25.93 5.06 21.09
CA THR A 112 25.36 5.77 22.25
C THR A 112 25.63 5.05 23.57
N GLY A 113 25.50 3.71 23.58
CA GLY A 113 25.83 2.88 24.74
C GLY A 113 27.30 2.99 25.13
N ILE A 114 28.22 2.88 24.16
CA ILE A 114 29.67 2.98 24.37
C ILE A 114 30.05 4.37 24.95
N HIS A 115 29.43 5.44 24.47
CA HIS A 115 29.69 6.79 25.00
C HIS A 115 29.20 6.99 26.43
N ARG A 116 28.36 6.11 26.96
CA ARG A 116 27.83 6.16 28.32
C ARG A 116 28.49 5.15 29.28
N LEU A 117 29.50 4.44 28.84
CA LEU A 117 30.26 3.50 29.69
C LEU A 117 30.78 4.19 30.91
N GLY A 118 30.79 3.51 32.06
CA GLY A 118 31.15 4.04 33.37
C GLY A 118 30.02 4.73 34.13
N ARG A 119 28.81 4.81 33.56
CA ARG A 119 27.58 5.23 34.25
C ARG A 119 26.79 4.02 34.76
N PRO A 120 25.82 4.24 35.68
CA PRO A 120 24.89 3.16 36.06
C PRO A 120 24.25 2.51 34.85
N MET A 121 24.06 1.16 34.87
CA MET A 121 23.53 0.41 33.75
C MET A 121 22.15 0.91 33.29
N ALA A 122 21.31 1.37 34.22
CA ALA A 122 20.00 1.95 33.89
C ALA A 122 20.11 3.20 32.99
N ASP A 123 21.16 4.00 33.18
CA ASP A 123 21.41 5.21 32.35
C ASP A 123 21.89 4.81 30.95
N ILE A 124 22.69 3.75 30.85
CA ILE A 124 23.17 3.23 29.55
C ILE A 124 21.99 2.68 28.77
N GLN A 125 21.19 1.81 29.40
CA GLN A 125 20.01 1.22 28.77
C GLN A 125 19.02 2.26 28.32
N SER A 126 18.66 3.20 29.17
CA SER A 126 17.74 4.30 28.83
C SER A 126 18.24 5.15 27.65
N ALA A 127 19.56 5.39 27.58
CA ALA A 127 20.14 6.14 26.46
C ALA A 127 20.06 5.38 25.13
N ILE A 128 20.31 4.05 25.15
CA ILE A 128 20.19 3.20 23.98
C ILE A 128 18.73 3.14 23.52
N GLU A 129 17.78 2.92 24.44
CA GLU A 129 16.33 2.89 24.14
C GLU A 129 15.84 4.21 23.54
N ASN A 130 16.25 5.36 24.11
CA ASN A 130 15.90 6.68 23.57
C ASN A 130 16.43 6.86 22.14
N THR A 131 17.67 6.43 21.87
CA THR A 131 18.24 6.47 20.53
C THR A 131 17.47 5.52 19.59
N GLY A 132 17.14 4.33 20.07
CA GLY A 132 16.32 3.35 19.35
C GLY A 132 14.97 3.92 18.93
N ASN A 133 14.25 4.56 19.84
CA ASN A 133 12.96 5.18 19.57
C ASN A 133 13.05 6.28 18.48
N VAL A 134 14.12 7.07 18.49
CA VAL A 134 14.37 8.08 17.44
C VAL A 134 14.62 7.40 16.09
N GLU A 135 15.41 6.33 16.06
CA GLU A 135 15.69 5.59 14.83
C GLU A 135 14.44 4.89 14.30
N VAL A 136 13.61 4.27 15.16
CA VAL A 136 12.32 3.67 14.78
C VAL A 136 11.42 4.74 14.16
N SER A 137 11.28 5.91 14.79
CA SER A 137 10.49 7.02 14.25
C SER A 137 10.99 7.46 12.86
N ARG A 138 12.29 7.44 12.60
CA ARG A 138 12.87 7.70 11.27
C ARG A 138 12.51 6.61 10.26
N LEU A 139 12.54 5.35 10.70
CA LEU A 139 12.17 4.21 9.86
C LEU A 139 10.69 4.21 9.50
N GLU A 140 9.82 4.63 10.41
CA GLU A 140 8.37 4.71 10.20
C GLU A 140 7.92 5.93 9.41
N LYS A 141 8.76 6.96 9.30
CA LYS A 141 8.44 8.21 8.60
C LYS A 141 7.94 7.93 7.17
N GLY A 142 6.74 8.39 6.85
CA GLY A 142 6.08 8.21 5.55
C GLY A 142 5.13 7.00 5.49
N LEU A 143 5.23 6.01 6.39
CA LEU A 143 4.28 4.90 6.46
C LEU A 143 2.84 5.37 6.80
N PRO A 144 2.62 6.33 7.73
CA PRO A 144 1.28 6.85 8.01
C PRO A 144 0.61 7.48 6.77
N ILE A 145 1.38 8.13 5.90
CA ILE A 145 0.84 8.71 4.65
C ILE A 145 0.37 7.57 3.73
N LEU A 146 1.16 6.52 3.60
CA LEU A 146 0.80 5.35 2.77
C LEU A 146 -0.43 4.64 3.31
N ALA A 147 -0.56 4.50 4.64
CA ALA A 147 -1.76 3.99 5.30
C ALA A 147 -2.99 4.85 5.01
N SER A 148 -2.83 6.19 5.06
CA SER A 148 -3.92 7.12 4.72
C SER A 148 -4.35 7.01 3.26
N ILE A 149 -3.42 6.80 2.33
CA ILE A 149 -3.75 6.57 0.92
C ILE A 149 -4.47 5.23 0.75
N ALA A 150 -4.01 4.17 1.43
CA ALA A 150 -4.62 2.85 1.37
C ALA A 150 -6.11 2.86 1.80
N GLY A 151 -6.44 3.60 2.85
CA GLY A 151 -7.83 3.77 3.28
C GLY A 151 -8.60 4.85 2.53
N GLY A 152 -7.94 5.96 2.18
CA GLY A 152 -8.57 7.12 1.57
C GLY A 152 -8.89 6.95 0.08
N ALA A 153 -8.03 6.27 -0.69
CA ALA A 153 -8.24 6.12 -2.12
C ALA A 153 -9.56 5.38 -2.48
N PRO A 154 -9.93 4.26 -1.81
CA PRO A 154 -11.24 3.65 -2.02
C PRO A 154 -12.41 4.56 -1.62
N MET A 155 -12.26 5.36 -0.56
CA MET A 155 -13.30 6.31 -0.13
C MET A 155 -13.52 7.41 -1.16
N ILE A 156 -12.44 7.92 -1.77
CA ILE A 156 -12.51 8.90 -2.87
C ILE A 156 -13.16 8.25 -4.10
N GLY A 157 -12.84 7.00 -4.41
CA GLY A 157 -13.49 6.24 -5.47
C GLY A 157 -14.99 6.10 -5.23
N PHE A 158 -15.41 5.73 -4.03
CA PHE A 158 -16.81 5.66 -3.63
C PHE A 158 -17.52 7.02 -3.70
N LEU A 159 -16.88 8.09 -3.26
CA LEU A 159 -17.38 9.45 -3.42
C LEU A 159 -17.66 9.77 -4.89
N GLY A 160 -16.80 9.29 -5.79
CA GLY A 160 -17.00 9.43 -7.24
C GLY A 160 -18.29 8.78 -7.73
N THR A 161 -18.66 7.61 -7.20
CA THR A 161 -19.95 6.98 -7.58
C THR A 161 -21.15 7.78 -7.09
N VAL A 162 -21.12 8.28 -5.86
CA VAL A 162 -22.23 9.08 -5.32
C VAL A 162 -22.40 10.36 -6.14
N LEU A 163 -21.31 11.09 -6.41
CA LEU A 163 -21.37 12.32 -7.21
C LEU A 163 -21.78 12.07 -8.66
N GLY A 164 -21.32 10.97 -9.26
CA GLY A 164 -21.71 10.56 -10.61
C GLY A 164 -23.20 10.27 -10.72
N MET A 165 -23.74 9.49 -9.77
CA MET A 165 -25.17 9.20 -9.72
C MET A 165 -26.01 10.44 -9.46
N VAL A 166 -25.62 11.32 -8.54
CA VAL A 166 -26.32 12.58 -8.26
C VAL A 166 -26.38 13.43 -9.54
N LYS A 167 -25.27 13.52 -10.29
CA LYS A 167 -25.22 14.26 -11.56
C LYS A 167 -26.13 13.62 -12.63
N ALA A 168 -26.14 12.28 -12.72
CA ALA A 168 -26.98 11.55 -13.67
C ALA A 168 -28.47 11.82 -13.41
N PHE A 169 -28.93 11.69 -12.15
CA PHE A 169 -30.31 11.97 -11.76
C PHE A 169 -30.69 13.43 -11.91
N PHE A 170 -29.78 14.36 -11.62
CA PHE A 170 -30.01 15.78 -11.83
C PHE A 170 -30.23 16.12 -13.32
N ASN A 171 -29.43 15.54 -14.21
CA ASN A 171 -29.58 15.72 -15.64
C ASN A 171 -30.93 15.12 -16.13
N MET A 172 -31.28 13.93 -15.65
CA MET A 172 -32.56 13.30 -15.96
C MET A 172 -33.76 14.13 -15.50
N SER A 173 -33.69 14.72 -14.30
CA SER A 173 -34.79 15.60 -13.79
C SER A 173 -34.99 16.85 -14.63
N LYS A 174 -33.94 17.35 -15.28
CA LYS A 174 -34.02 18.52 -16.18
C LYS A 174 -34.52 18.18 -17.59
N ALA A 175 -34.36 16.93 -18.04
CA ALA A 175 -34.78 16.49 -19.36
C ALA A 175 -36.30 16.35 -19.52
N GLY A 176 -37.07 16.41 -18.42
CA GLY A 176 -38.53 16.33 -18.45
C GLY A 176 -39.08 15.04 -19.06
N ASN A 177 -39.96 15.13 -20.07
CA ASN A 177 -40.60 13.98 -20.71
C ASN A 177 -39.69 13.23 -21.72
N ASN A 178 -38.53 13.80 -22.10
CA ASN A 178 -37.56 13.20 -23.01
C ASN A 178 -36.39 12.59 -22.19
N ILE A 179 -36.65 11.46 -21.56
CA ILE A 179 -35.60 10.72 -20.80
C ILE A 179 -34.68 10.04 -21.79
N ASP A 180 -33.46 10.56 -21.92
CA ASP A 180 -32.41 9.90 -22.68
C ASP A 180 -31.65 8.92 -21.76
N ILE A 181 -31.87 7.62 -22.02
CA ILE A 181 -31.24 6.52 -21.25
C ILE A 181 -29.71 6.55 -21.41
N THR A 182 -29.20 7.10 -22.53
CA THR A 182 -27.75 7.19 -22.77
C THR A 182 -27.06 8.12 -21.77
N LEU A 183 -27.68 9.26 -21.43
CA LEU A 183 -27.15 10.20 -20.42
C LEU A 183 -27.09 9.60 -19.01
N LEU A 184 -28.08 8.75 -18.68
CA LEU A 184 -28.09 8.04 -17.41
C LEU A 184 -26.99 6.98 -17.36
N SER A 185 -26.86 6.20 -18.43
CA SER A 185 -25.85 5.15 -18.56
C SER A 185 -24.43 5.71 -18.49
N ASP A 186 -24.15 6.83 -19.15
CA ASP A 186 -22.84 7.50 -19.13
C ASP A 186 -22.47 7.98 -17.72
N GLY A 187 -23.42 8.58 -17.00
CA GLY A 187 -23.20 9.00 -15.61
C GLY A 187 -22.92 7.84 -14.67
N ILE A 188 -23.60 6.69 -14.82
CA ILE A 188 -23.36 5.47 -14.02
C ILE A 188 -22.00 4.87 -14.38
N TYR A 189 -21.67 4.76 -15.67
CA TYR A 189 -20.40 4.24 -16.16
C TYR A 189 -19.22 5.04 -15.59
N THR A 190 -19.24 6.36 -15.73
CA THR A 190 -18.23 7.26 -15.16
C THR A 190 -18.09 7.07 -13.63
N ALA A 191 -19.21 6.93 -12.94
CA ALA A 191 -19.23 6.69 -11.50
C ALA A 191 -18.53 5.36 -11.12
N MET A 192 -18.87 4.28 -11.78
CA MET A 192 -18.25 2.96 -11.51
C MET A 192 -16.75 2.95 -11.79
N LEU A 193 -16.33 3.66 -12.84
CA LEU A 193 -14.92 3.73 -13.23
C LEU A 193 -14.04 4.38 -12.15
N THR A 194 -14.54 5.43 -11.48
CA THR A 194 -13.81 6.07 -10.37
C THR A 194 -13.64 5.14 -9.18
N THR A 195 -14.62 4.29 -8.88
CA THR A 195 -14.49 3.30 -7.80
C THR A 195 -13.45 2.25 -8.13
N VAL A 196 -13.44 1.72 -9.35
CA VAL A 196 -12.40 0.78 -9.80
C VAL A 196 -11.02 1.40 -9.66
N GLY A 197 -10.84 2.66 -10.11
CA GLY A 197 -9.57 3.39 -9.95
C GLY A 197 -9.16 3.55 -8.49
N GLY A 198 -10.09 3.94 -7.61
CA GLY A 198 -9.84 4.10 -6.17
C GLY A 198 -9.46 2.79 -5.49
N LEU A 199 -10.12 1.68 -5.84
CA LEU A 199 -9.79 0.35 -5.32
C LEU A 199 -8.39 -0.11 -5.76
N ILE A 200 -8.03 0.05 -7.02
CA ILE A 200 -6.70 -0.33 -7.53
C ILE A 200 -5.60 0.43 -6.77
N VAL A 201 -5.73 1.75 -6.63
CA VAL A 201 -4.77 2.57 -5.90
C VAL A 201 -4.71 2.17 -4.42
N GLY A 202 -5.87 1.95 -3.78
CA GLY A 202 -5.96 1.53 -2.38
C GLY A 202 -5.29 0.18 -2.13
N ILE A 203 -5.52 -0.81 -3.01
CA ILE A 203 -4.94 -2.15 -2.90
C ILE A 203 -3.41 -2.08 -3.01
N ILE A 204 -2.87 -1.37 -4.00
CA ILE A 204 -1.42 -1.21 -4.17
C ILE A 204 -0.79 -0.55 -2.93
N ALA A 205 -1.40 0.53 -2.43
CA ALA A 205 -0.94 1.22 -1.23
C ALA A 205 -1.02 0.34 0.02
N TYR A 206 -2.09 -0.45 0.18
CA TYR A 206 -2.29 -1.35 1.30
C TYR A 206 -1.24 -2.46 1.37
N PHE A 207 -1.00 -3.16 0.25
CA PHE A 207 0.03 -4.18 0.22
C PHE A 207 1.43 -3.59 0.41
N GLY A 208 1.71 -2.44 -0.20
CA GLY A 208 2.96 -1.71 -0.01
C GLY A 208 3.19 -1.31 1.44
N TYR A 209 2.17 -0.78 2.12
CA TYR A 209 2.21 -0.42 3.52
C TYR A 209 2.51 -1.63 4.42
N ASN A 210 1.75 -2.72 4.29
CA ASN A 210 1.95 -3.91 5.12
C ASN A 210 3.33 -4.54 4.93
N TRP A 211 3.79 -4.60 3.69
CA TRP A 211 5.13 -5.13 3.39
C TRP A 211 6.25 -4.28 3.99
N LEU A 212 6.17 -2.95 3.88
CA LEU A 212 7.14 -2.04 4.47
C LEU A 212 7.10 -2.07 6.00
N THR A 213 5.91 -2.12 6.61
CA THR A 213 5.73 -2.24 8.06
C THR A 213 6.36 -3.52 8.58
N SER A 214 6.16 -4.65 7.90
CA SER A 214 6.82 -5.92 8.27
C SER A 214 8.35 -5.81 8.21
N LYS A 215 8.90 -5.13 7.21
CA LYS A 215 10.35 -4.87 7.15
C LYS A 215 10.86 -3.99 8.27
N VAL A 216 10.11 -2.95 8.66
CA VAL A 216 10.45 -2.10 9.80
C VAL A 216 10.43 -2.92 11.08
N SER A 217 9.38 -3.69 11.34
CA SER A 217 9.28 -4.57 12.53
C SER A 217 10.45 -5.55 12.64
N ASN A 218 10.84 -6.18 11.53
CA ASN A 218 12.00 -7.06 11.51
C ASN A 218 13.33 -6.32 11.84
N LEU A 219 13.44 -5.06 11.42
CA LEU A 219 14.64 -4.27 11.74
C LEU A 219 14.63 -3.83 13.21
N VAL A 220 13.47 -3.47 13.76
CA VAL A 220 13.30 -3.16 15.19
C VAL A 220 13.69 -4.37 16.05
N TYR A 221 13.22 -5.56 15.71
CA TYR A 221 13.61 -6.80 16.39
C TYR A 221 15.14 -7.01 16.39
N LYS A 222 15.82 -6.75 15.27
CA LYS A 222 17.29 -6.82 15.20
C LYS A 222 17.96 -5.78 16.09
N MET A 223 17.42 -4.55 16.15
CA MET A 223 17.90 -3.48 17.02
C MET A 223 17.82 -3.89 18.50
N GLU A 224 16.68 -4.42 18.91
CA GLU A 224 16.45 -4.92 20.28
C GLU A 224 17.38 -6.07 20.63
N SER A 225 17.50 -7.07 19.75
CA SER A 225 18.40 -8.22 19.94
C SER A 225 19.87 -7.78 20.08
N SER A 226 20.31 -6.85 19.23
CA SER A 226 21.69 -6.32 19.31
C SER A 226 21.91 -5.49 20.57
N THR A 227 20.89 -4.79 21.07
CA THR A 227 20.96 -4.05 22.33
C THR A 227 21.15 -5.00 23.50
N MET A 228 20.39 -6.10 23.54
CA MET A 228 20.55 -7.13 24.59
C MET A 228 21.96 -7.73 24.58
N GLN A 229 22.47 -8.10 23.39
CA GLN A 229 23.83 -8.61 23.25
C GLN A 229 24.88 -7.59 23.72
N PHE A 230 24.69 -6.31 23.45
CA PHE A 230 25.59 -5.26 23.92
C PHE A 230 25.56 -5.11 25.44
N ILE A 231 24.38 -5.15 26.05
CA ILE A 231 24.21 -5.10 27.51
C ILE A 231 24.93 -6.30 28.16
N ASP A 232 24.78 -7.49 27.59
CA ASP A 232 25.48 -8.69 28.07
C ASP A 232 27.02 -8.52 27.99
N ILE A 233 27.54 -7.96 26.90
CA ILE A 233 28.96 -7.66 26.75
C ILE A 233 29.47 -6.69 27.83
N VAL A 234 28.66 -5.70 28.21
CA VAL A 234 29.03 -4.69 29.22
C VAL A 234 28.92 -5.24 30.65
N LEU A 235 27.99 -6.18 30.88
CA LEU A 235 27.78 -6.82 32.20
C LEU A 235 28.83 -7.90 32.52
N HIS A 236 29.31 -8.62 31.50
CA HIS A 236 30.38 -9.61 31.69
C HIS A 236 31.72 -8.89 31.77
N GLU A 237 32.25 -8.74 32.98
CA GLU A 237 33.62 -8.28 33.13
C GLU A 237 34.61 -9.26 32.44
N PRO A 238 35.68 -8.74 31.77
CA PRO A 238 36.68 -9.60 31.18
C PRO A 238 37.44 -10.31 32.32
N GLY A 239 37.03 -11.54 32.68
CA GLY A 239 37.76 -12.32 33.70
C GLY A 239 36.99 -13.43 34.43
N GLU A 240 35.72 -13.68 34.15
CA GLU A 240 34.99 -14.84 34.66
C GLU A 240 34.82 -15.91 33.56
N GLU A 241 35.88 -16.68 33.31
CA GLU A 241 35.85 -18.05 32.82
C GLU A 241 36.45 -19.00 33.85
#